data_8ff332546a0fdb5b65fc7cf57b544737
#
_entry.id   8ff332546a0fdb5b65fc7cf57b544737
#
_cell.length_a   1.000
_cell.length_b   1.000
_cell.length_c   1.000
_cell.angle_alpha   90.00
_cell.angle_beta   90.00
_cell.angle_gamma   90.00
#
_symmetry.space_group_name_H-M   'P 1'
#
loop_
_entity.id
_entity.type
_entity.pdbx_description
1 polymer ?
#
loop_
_entity_poly.entity_id
_entity_poly.type
_entity_poly.pdbx_seq_one_letter_code
_entity_poly.pdbx_strand_id
1 'polypeptide(L)'
;MAAHDAPAAAMAKTGAAACAKGEFCSMASILDYLDWRGDIVFSTSPFNEVDNLIFSELASMDFQGIATDQGLALREAARLFLAQGRGEIIENVALFQADKLCPLLRAAAQSERFGGVQVLTPVQLVDEKAETQFAATAFDLGQSGIYLAYSGTDDTLIGWKEDFNLSYMESVPAQRMALEYLLQMAAAHPGRPLMLGGHSKGGNLALYAALNAPKE
;
A
#
# COMPACT_ATOMS: atom_id res chain seq x y z
N MET A 1 61.51 8.23 16.92
CA MET A 1 60.34 7.65 17.58
C MET A 1 59.23 8.65 17.39
N ALA A 2 58.40 8.48 16.38
CA ALA A 2 57.28 9.34 16.06
C ALA A 2 56.01 8.54 16.27
N ALA A 3 55.17 8.98 17.16
CA ALA A 3 53.84 8.42 17.41
C ALA A 3 52.89 8.92 16.32
N HIS A 4 52.22 8.00 15.63
CA HIS A 4 51.15 8.28 14.70
C HIS A 4 49.85 8.53 15.47
N ASP A 5 49.40 9.77 15.48
CA ASP A 5 48.02 10.12 15.87
C ASP A 5 47.12 9.87 14.63
N ALA A 6 46.22 8.90 14.77
CA ALA A 6 45.09 8.70 13.87
C ALA A 6 43.94 9.64 14.25
N PRO A 7 43.30 10.34 13.32
CA PRO A 7 42.14 11.15 13.67
C PRO A 7 40.93 10.27 13.92
N ALA A 8 40.35 10.44 15.10
CA ALA A 8 39.11 9.84 15.51
C ALA A 8 37.97 10.26 14.59
N ALA A 9 37.25 9.26 14.13
CA ALA A 9 36.10 9.34 13.26
C ALA A 9 35.02 10.31 13.75
N ALA A 10 34.49 11.05 12.80
CA ALA A 10 33.25 11.81 12.98
C ALA A 10 32.08 10.85 13.16
N MET A 11 31.68 10.63 14.41
CA MET A 11 30.45 9.91 14.74
C MET A 11 29.33 10.90 15.05
N ALA A 12 28.25 10.69 14.33
CA ALA A 12 26.88 10.99 14.72
C ALA A 12 26.55 12.45 14.99
N LYS A 13 26.11 13.14 13.98
CA LYS A 13 25.10 14.18 14.17
C LYS A 13 23.72 13.50 14.27
N THR A 14 23.39 12.99 15.44
CA THR A 14 22.02 12.73 15.82
C THR A 14 21.32 14.08 15.93
N GLY A 15 20.48 14.36 14.93
CA GLY A 15 19.62 15.53 14.93
C GLY A 15 18.52 15.42 15.97
N ALA A 16 18.86 15.60 17.25
CA ALA A 16 17.90 16.08 18.21
C ALA A 16 17.81 17.60 18.02
N ALA A 17 17.01 18.03 17.04
CA ALA A 17 16.63 19.42 16.90
C ALA A 17 15.83 19.79 18.15
N ALA A 18 16.43 20.66 18.98
CA ALA A 18 15.77 21.25 20.12
C ALA A 18 14.48 21.94 19.67
N CYS A 19 13.35 21.45 20.20
CA CYS A 19 12.04 22.07 20.04
C CYS A 19 12.10 23.47 20.69
N ALA A 20 12.35 24.50 19.89
CA ALA A 20 12.28 25.88 20.30
C ALA A 20 10.84 26.34 20.16
N LYS A 21 10.23 26.61 21.31
CA LYS A 21 9.04 27.44 21.56
C LYS A 21 8.01 27.55 20.41
N GLY A 22 6.98 26.71 20.47
CA GLY A 22 5.70 26.99 19.82
C GLY A 22 5.47 26.36 18.44
N GLU A 23 6.43 25.65 17.87
CA GLU A 23 6.19 24.80 16.70
C GLU A 23 5.65 23.47 17.17
N PHE A 24 4.45 23.10 16.68
CA PHE A 24 3.96 21.73 16.76
C PHE A 24 5.05 20.83 16.17
N CYS A 25 5.65 19.99 17.00
CA CYS A 25 6.54 18.92 16.51
C CYS A 25 5.74 18.12 15.49
N SER A 26 6.04 18.24 14.19
CA SER A 26 5.36 17.46 13.17
C SER A 26 5.58 15.99 13.51
N MET A 27 4.49 15.26 13.72
CA MET A 27 4.59 13.82 13.96
C MET A 27 5.19 13.16 12.71
N ALA A 28 6.05 12.16 12.92
CA ALA A 28 6.61 11.39 11.80
C ALA A 28 5.49 10.77 10.96
N SER A 29 5.64 10.87 9.65
CA SER A 29 4.71 10.37 8.65
C SER A 29 5.26 9.12 7.94
N ILE A 30 4.44 8.47 7.14
CA ILE A 30 4.90 7.36 6.28
C ILE A 30 5.92 7.81 5.22
N LEU A 31 5.94 9.10 4.86
CA LEU A 31 6.96 9.66 3.97
C LEU A 31 8.31 9.74 4.68
N ASP A 32 8.34 10.13 5.97
CA ASP A 32 9.57 10.11 6.75
C ASP A 32 10.12 8.68 6.89
N TYR A 33 9.24 7.68 7.00
CA TYR A 33 9.67 6.28 7.00
C TYR A 33 10.36 5.91 5.69
N LEU A 34 9.82 6.33 4.54
CA LEU A 34 10.45 6.09 3.23
C LEU A 34 11.82 6.76 3.13
N ASP A 35 11.99 7.97 3.68
CA ASP A 35 13.27 8.65 3.73
C ASP A 35 14.30 7.93 4.61
N TRP A 36 13.84 7.31 5.73
CA TRP A 36 14.75 6.66 6.69
C TRP A 36 15.03 5.19 6.38
N ARG A 37 14.09 4.49 5.72
CA ARG A 37 14.11 3.03 5.54
C ARG A 37 13.92 2.59 4.09
N GLY A 38 13.68 3.52 3.19
CA GLY A 38 13.44 3.22 1.79
C GLY A 38 14.65 2.63 1.04
N ASP A 39 15.84 2.72 1.59
CA ASP A 39 17.08 2.11 1.10
C ASP A 39 17.26 0.63 1.51
N ILE A 40 16.44 0.13 2.46
CA ILE A 40 16.61 -1.21 3.04
C ILE A 40 15.60 -2.19 2.45
N VAL A 41 16.05 -3.05 1.57
CA VAL A 41 15.20 -4.05 0.88
C VAL A 41 14.60 -5.09 1.85
N PHE A 42 13.50 -5.73 1.45
CA PHE A 42 12.78 -6.72 2.26
C PHE A 42 13.61 -7.94 2.65
N SER A 43 14.62 -8.32 1.87
CA SER A 43 15.55 -9.39 2.22
C SER A 43 16.47 -9.06 3.38
N THR A 44 16.74 -7.77 3.64
CA THR A 44 17.59 -7.29 4.74
C THR A 44 16.76 -6.95 5.97
N SER A 45 15.60 -6.32 5.80
CA SER A 45 14.67 -6.00 6.88
C SER A 45 13.28 -6.52 6.50
N PRO A 46 12.76 -7.53 7.22
CA PRO A 46 11.45 -8.12 6.90
C PRO A 46 10.32 -7.09 6.84
N PHE A 47 9.24 -7.50 6.20
CA PHE A 47 7.98 -6.74 6.16
C PHE A 47 7.48 -6.40 7.57
N ASN A 48 6.99 -5.18 7.75
CA ASN A 48 6.50 -4.67 9.03
C ASN A 48 5.19 -3.87 8.88
N GLU A 49 4.66 -3.38 10.00
CA GLU A 49 3.37 -2.69 10.06
C GLU A 49 3.35 -1.37 9.27
N VAL A 50 4.49 -0.68 9.14
CA VAL A 50 4.55 0.56 8.34
C VAL A 50 4.53 0.24 6.85
N ASP A 51 5.20 -0.84 6.44
CA ASP A 51 5.09 -1.34 5.07
C ASP A 51 3.64 -1.73 4.73
N ASN A 52 2.95 -2.39 5.68
CA ASN A 52 1.53 -2.70 5.55
C ASN A 52 0.69 -1.44 5.30
N LEU A 53 0.92 -0.37 6.05
CA LEU A 53 0.22 0.90 5.87
C LEU A 53 0.51 1.49 4.48
N ILE A 54 1.76 1.51 4.04
CA ILE A 54 2.14 2.04 2.72
C ILE A 54 1.44 1.27 1.60
N PHE A 55 1.46 -0.06 1.60
CA PHE A 55 0.77 -0.86 0.60
C PHE A 55 -0.75 -0.71 0.66
N SER A 56 -1.31 -0.57 1.85
CA SER A 56 -2.75 -0.32 2.04
C SER A 56 -3.20 0.99 1.40
N GLU A 57 -2.39 2.04 1.49
CA GLU A 57 -2.64 3.32 0.82
C GLU A 57 -2.45 3.20 -0.70
N LEU A 58 -1.41 2.48 -1.15
CA LEU A 58 -1.15 2.25 -2.58
C LEU A 58 -2.24 1.40 -3.25
N ALA A 59 -3.02 0.62 -2.51
CA ALA A 59 -4.17 -0.12 -3.03
C ALA A 59 -5.27 0.79 -3.61
N SER A 60 -5.29 2.07 -3.22
CA SER A 60 -6.20 3.08 -3.76
C SER A 60 -5.81 3.57 -5.16
N MET A 61 -4.61 3.19 -5.64
CA MET A 61 -4.16 3.53 -6.97
C MET A 61 -4.78 2.58 -8.00
N ASP A 62 -5.44 3.13 -9.02
CA ASP A 62 -5.96 2.33 -10.12
C ASP A 62 -4.83 1.93 -11.09
N PHE A 63 -4.26 0.75 -10.86
CA PHE A 63 -3.26 0.16 -11.76
C PHE A 63 -3.88 -0.70 -12.88
N GLN A 64 -5.21 -0.74 -13.05
CA GLN A 64 -5.83 -1.48 -14.15
C GLN A 64 -5.36 -0.95 -15.51
N GLY A 65 -5.05 -1.88 -16.42
CA GLY A 65 -4.49 -1.56 -17.74
C GLY A 65 -3.02 -1.09 -17.69
N ILE A 66 -2.39 -0.99 -16.50
CA ILE A 66 -0.97 -0.71 -16.32
C ILE A 66 -0.23 -1.98 -15.93
N ALA A 67 -0.69 -2.68 -14.91
CA ALA A 67 -0.14 -3.95 -14.46
C ALA A 67 -1.10 -5.11 -14.80
N THR A 68 -0.54 -6.33 -14.88
CA THR A 68 -1.27 -7.56 -15.20
C THR A 68 -0.86 -8.68 -14.22
N ASP A 69 -1.30 -9.90 -14.46
CA ASP A 69 -0.86 -11.11 -13.77
C ASP A 69 0.64 -11.45 -13.97
N GLN A 70 1.26 -10.90 -15.02
CA GLN A 70 2.69 -11.05 -15.28
C GLN A 70 3.57 -10.20 -14.36
N GLY A 71 2.97 -9.23 -13.67
CA GLY A 71 3.66 -8.30 -12.80
C GLY A 71 4.35 -7.14 -13.54
N LEU A 72 4.42 -6.02 -12.85
CA LEU A 72 5.16 -4.84 -13.28
C LEU A 72 5.79 -4.19 -12.05
N ALA A 73 7.09 -3.88 -12.11
CA ALA A 73 7.76 -3.19 -11.00
C ALA A 73 7.03 -1.90 -10.63
N LEU A 74 6.85 -1.64 -9.33
CA LEU A 74 6.14 -0.45 -8.84
C LEU A 74 6.71 0.85 -9.42
N ARG A 75 8.03 0.92 -9.61
CA ARG A 75 8.72 2.06 -10.24
C ARG A 75 8.16 2.33 -11.64
N GLU A 76 7.97 1.31 -12.43
CA GLU A 76 7.46 1.43 -13.79
C GLU A 76 5.94 1.64 -13.81
N ALA A 77 5.20 0.95 -12.93
CA ALA A 77 3.77 1.13 -12.76
C ALA A 77 3.43 2.59 -12.39
N ALA A 78 4.18 3.16 -11.44
CA ALA A 78 4.05 4.56 -11.03
C ALA A 78 4.37 5.53 -12.17
N ARG A 79 5.42 5.26 -12.93
CA ARG A 79 5.79 6.07 -14.10
C ARG A 79 4.65 6.11 -15.13
N LEU A 80 4.08 4.95 -15.46
CA LEU A 80 2.97 4.85 -16.41
C LEU A 80 1.69 5.50 -15.87
N PHE A 81 1.37 5.27 -14.60
CA PHE A 81 0.23 5.88 -13.91
C PHE A 81 0.25 7.41 -14.01
N LEU A 82 1.39 8.01 -13.68
CA LEU A 82 1.57 9.46 -13.72
C LEU A 82 1.59 9.99 -15.17
N ALA A 83 2.21 9.27 -16.11
CA ALA A 83 2.25 9.65 -17.52
C ALA A 83 0.85 9.62 -18.20
N GLN A 84 -0.08 8.82 -17.68
CA GLN A 84 -1.48 8.80 -18.13
C GLN A 84 -2.35 9.91 -17.50
N GLY A 85 -1.77 10.80 -16.69
CA GLY A 85 -2.50 11.88 -16.01
C GLY A 85 -3.39 11.40 -14.85
N ARG A 86 -3.31 10.10 -14.43
CA ARG A 86 -4.17 9.55 -13.37
C ARG A 86 -3.90 10.20 -12.02
N GLY A 87 -2.69 10.73 -11.78
CA GLY A 87 -2.36 11.50 -10.57
C GLY A 87 -3.19 12.76 -10.43
N GLU A 88 -3.41 13.51 -11.51
CA GLU A 88 -4.22 14.73 -11.52
C GLU A 88 -5.69 14.41 -11.22
N ILE A 89 -6.20 13.27 -11.67
CA ILE A 89 -7.57 12.82 -11.36
C ILE A 89 -7.73 12.61 -9.86
N ILE A 90 -6.79 11.90 -9.22
CA ILE A 90 -6.82 11.66 -7.78
C ILE A 90 -6.76 12.98 -7.01
N GLU A 91 -5.83 13.87 -7.35
CA GLU A 91 -5.66 15.17 -6.67
C GLU A 91 -6.89 16.07 -6.78
N ASN A 92 -7.68 15.92 -7.85
CA ASN A 92 -8.86 16.75 -8.09
C ASN A 92 -10.19 16.16 -7.60
N VAL A 93 -10.27 14.86 -7.38
CA VAL A 93 -11.53 14.14 -7.07
C VAL A 93 -11.58 13.64 -5.64
N ALA A 94 -10.46 13.25 -5.04
CA ALA A 94 -10.46 12.69 -3.70
C ALA A 94 -10.64 13.79 -2.63
N LEU A 95 -11.71 13.70 -1.85
CA LEU A 95 -12.02 14.60 -0.74
C LEU A 95 -11.07 14.40 0.46
N PHE A 96 -10.54 13.19 0.62
CA PHE A 96 -9.67 12.82 1.73
C PHE A 96 -8.31 12.30 1.24
N GLN A 97 -7.22 12.97 1.67
CA GLN A 97 -5.83 12.53 1.49
C GLN A 97 -5.27 12.45 0.05
N ALA A 98 -5.96 12.96 -0.97
CA ALA A 98 -5.46 12.99 -2.34
C ALA A 98 -4.08 13.65 -2.46
N ASP A 99 -3.87 14.72 -1.70
CA ASP A 99 -2.61 15.47 -1.61
C ASP A 99 -1.43 14.62 -1.11
N LYS A 100 -1.70 13.48 -0.47
CA LYS A 100 -0.67 12.59 0.10
C LYS A 100 -0.39 11.36 -0.77
N LEU A 101 -1.38 10.89 -1.55
CA LEU A 101 -1.27 9.64 -2.30
C LEU A 101 -0.26 9.71 -3.43
N CYS A 102 -0.27 10.77 -4.24
CA CYS A 102 0.71 10.92 -5.32
C CYS A 102 2.15 11.13 -4.81
N PRO A 103 2.41 11.95 -3.77
CA PRO A 103 3.72 12.00 -3.12
C PRO A 103 4.17 10.64 -2.58
N LEU A 104 3.27 9.88 -1.94
CA LEU A 104 3.55 8.54 -1.43
C LEU A 104 3.95 7.57 -2.56
N LEU A 105 3.16 7.53 -3.65
CA LEU A 105 3.46 6.71 -4.81
C LEU A 105 4.83 7.03 -5.40
N ARG A 106 5.17 8.32 -5.54
CA ARG A 106 6.47 8.76 -6.07
C ARG A 106 7.61 8.34 -5.15
N ALA A 107 7.50 8.56 -3.84
CA ALA A 107 8.52 8.22 -2.86
C ALA A 107 8.72 6.69 -2.78
N ALA A 108 7.65 5.91 -2.71
CA ALA A 108 7.72 4.46 -2.71
C ALA A 108 8.35 3.91 -4.00
N ALA A 109 7.94 4.41 -5.17
CA ALA A 109 8.46 3.99 -6.47
C ALA A 109 9.97 4.30 -6.65
N GLN A 110 10.46 5.38 -6.02
CA GLN A 110 11.87 5.77 -6.08
C GLN A 110 12.74 5.02 -5.06
N SER A 111 12.16 4.46 -4.02
CA SER A 111 12.89 3.74 -2.98
C SER A 111 13.42 2.39 -3.48
N GLU A 112 14.53 1.91 -2.89
CA GLU A 112 15.04 0.55 -3.15
C GLU A 112 14.11 -0.50 -2.53
N ARG A 113 13.46 -0.19 -1.40
CA ARG A 113 12.57 -1.10 -0.69
C ARG A 113 11.33 -1.46 -1.48
N PHE A 114 10.66 -0.46 -2.08
CA PHE A 114 9.37 -0.66 -2.74
C PHE A 114 9.45 -0.62 -4.27
N GLY A 115 10.39 0.11 -4.85
CA GLY A 115 10.41 0.37 -6.29
C GLY A 115 10.55 -0.86 -7.18
N GLY A 116 11.16 -1.93 -6.67
CA GLY A 116 11.31 -3.23 -7.37
C GLY A 116 10.17 -4.22 -7.12
N VAL A 117 9.26 -3.94 -6.18
CA VAL A 117 8.09 -4.79 -5.87
C VAL A 117 7.21 -4.92 -7.10
N GLN A 118 6.74 -6.14 -7.41
CA GLN A 118 5.89 -6.35 -8.57
C GLN A 118 4.42 -6.07 -8.20
N VAL A 119 3.79 -5.18 -8.92
CA VAL A 119 2.35 -4.92 -8.90
C VAL A 119 1.67 -6.00 -9.73
N LEU A 120 0.76 -6.76 -9.14
CA LEU A 120 0.08 -7.91 -9.75
C LEU A 120 -1.43 -7.72 -9.72
N THR A 121 -2.09 -8.16 -10.76
CA THR A 121 -3.55 -8.40 -10.83
C THR A 121 -4.39 -7.31 -10.16
N PRO A 122 -4.21 -6.02 -10.50
CA PRO A 122 -5.03 -4.96 -9.93
C PRO A 122 -6.48 -5.10 -10.40
N VAL A 123 -7.40 -4.95 -9.46
CA VAL A 123 -8.85 -4.99 -9.70
C VAL A 123 -9.46 -3.72 -9.15
N GLN A 124 -10.33 -3.08 -9.95
CA GLN A 124 -11.16 -1.98 -9.50
C GLN A 124 -12.54 -2.12 -10.12
N LEU A 125 -13.57 -2.09 -9.28
CA LEU A 125 -14.96 -2.22 -9.69
C LEU A 125 -15.83 -1.25 -8.91
N VAL A 126 -16.71 -0.55 -9.62
CA VAL A 126 -17.83 0.19 -9.06
C VAL A 126 -19.09 -0.27 -9.78
N ASP A 127 -20.05 -0.85 -9.05
CA ASP A 127 -21.32 -1.33 -9.57
C ASP A 127 -22.48 -0.63 -8.83
N GLU A 128 -23.17 0.27 -9.54
CA GLU A 128 -24.28 1.03 -8.99
C GLU A 128 -25.49 0.17 -8.62
N LYS A 129 -25.73 -0.91 -9.38
CA LYS A 129 -26.90 -1.78 -9.14
C LYS A 129 -26.69 -2.69 -7.95
N ALA A 130 -25.47 -3.17 -7.78
CA ALA A 130 -25.08 -3.99 -6.64
C ALA A 130 -24.70 -3.15 -5.41
N GLU A 131 -24.67 -1.82 -5.55
CA GLU A 131 -24.21 -0.87 -4.52
C GLU A 131 -22.84 -1.27 -3.96
N THR A 132 -21.90 -1.57 -4.88
CA THR A 132 -20.60 -2.15 -4.53
C THR A 132 -19.46 -1.33 -5.10
N GLN A 133 -18.47 -1.05 -4.25
CA GLN A 133 -17.17 -0.51 -4.64
C GLN A 133 -16.08 -1.44 -4.10
N PHE A 134 -15.30 -2.02 -4.99
CA PHE A 134 -14.21 -2.94 -4.65
C PHE A 134 -12.94 -2.56 -5.42
N ALA A 135 -11.82 -2.50 -4.70
CA ALA A 135 -10.51 -2.42 -5.32
C ALA A 135 -9.50 -3.25 -4.52
N ALA A 136 -8.63 -3.93 -5.23
CA ALA A 136 -7.55 -4.72 -4.66
C ALA A 136 -6.35 -4.75 -5.60
N THR A 137 -5.16 -4.80 -5.01
CA THR A 137 -3.89 -4.95 -5.73
C THR A 137 -2.99 -5.91 -4.96
N ALA A 138 -2.37 -6.84 -5.65
CA ALA A 138 -1.35 -7.70 -5.06
C ALA A 138 0.06 -7.12 -5.31
N PHE A 139 0.92 -7.23 -4.30
CA PHE A 139 2.30 -6.79 -4.35
C PHE A 139 3.22 -7.97 -4.05
N ASP A 140 4.01 -8.41 -5.04
CA ASP A 140 4.98 -9.49 -4.85
C ASP A 140 6.29 -8.93 -4.29
N LEU A 141 6.59 -9.31 -3.04
CA LEU A 141 7.78 -8.93 -2.30
C LEU A 141 8.93 -9.95 -2.45
N GLY A 142 8.92 -10.75 -3.51
CA GLY A 142 9.91 -11.80 -3.75
C GLY A 142 9.84 -12.91 -2.70
N GLN A 143 10.96 -13.21 -2.06
CA GLN A 143 11.05 -14.25 -1.04
C GLN A 143 10.15 -14.01 0.20
N SER A 144 9.78 -12.76 0.47
CA SER A 144 8.94 -12.39 1.61
C SER A 144 7.46 -12.73 1.42
N GLY A 145 7.03 -13.13 0.22
CA GLY A 145 5.65 -13.49 -0.07
C GLY A 145 4.93 -12.47 -0.92
N ILE A 146 3.60 -12.56 -0.97
CA ILE A 146 2.74 -11.65 -1.72
C ILE A 146 1.79 -10.96 -0.74
N TYR A 147 1.74 -9.63 -0.80
CA TYR A 147 0.83 -8.84 0.01
C TYR A 147 -0.40 -8.46 -0.82
N LEU A 148 -1.58 -8.85 -0.34
CA LEU A 148 -2.88 -8.53 -0.94
C LEU A 148 -3.45 -7.30 -0.23
N ALA A 149 -3.44 -6.18 -0.92
CA ALA A 149 -3.92 -4.90 -0.42
C ALA A 149 -5.35 -4.64 -0.91
N TYR A 150 -6.29 -4.47 0.02
CA TYR A 150 -7.66 -4.08 -0.26
C TYR A 150 -7.83 -2.59 0.00
N SER A 151 -8.38 -1.87 -0.98
CA SER A 151 -8.63 -0.44 -0.85
C SER A 151 -9.76 -0.16 0.12
N GLY A 152 -9.66 0.98 0.79
CA GLY A 152 -10.75 1.56 1.55
C GLY A 152 -11.89 2.07 0.67
N THR A 153 -12.86 2.71 1.30
CA THR A 153 -13.97 3.39 0.63
C THR A 153 -13.43 4.53 -0.23
N ASP A 154 -13.87 4.59 -1.48
CA ASP A 154 -13.66 5.75 -2.31
C ASP A 154 -14.67 6.87 -1.99
N ASP A 155 -14.50 8.05 -2.61
CA ASP A 155 -15.37 9.20 -2.37
C ASP A 155 -16.71 9.12 -3.14
N THR A 156 -17.06 7.96 -3.71
CA THR A 156 -18.33 7.75 -4.41
C THR A 156 -19.49 7.52 -3.46
N LEU A 157 -20.70 7.93 -3.88
CA LEU A 157 -21.93 7.61 -3.14
C LEU A 157 -22.14 6.10 -3.01
N ILE A 158 -21.63 5.32 -3.94
CA ILE A 158 -21.74 3.86 -3.95
C ILE A 158 -20.87 3.25 -2.86
N GLY A 159 -19.62 3.72 -2.73
CA GLY A 159 -18.73 3.30 -1.64
C GLY A 159 -19.35 3.61 -0.27
N TRP A 160 -19.91 4.81 -0.10
CA TRP A 160 -20.61 5.20 1.14
C TRP A 160 -21.84 4.35 1.43
N LYS A 161 -22.64 4.01 0.39
CA LYS A 161 -23.79 3.10 0.57
C LYS A 161 -23.35 1.71 1.00
N GLU A 162 -22.30 1.16 0.43
CA GLU A 162 -21.77 -0.14 0.82
C GLU A 162 -21.28 -0.13 2.27
N ASP A 163 -20.66 0.97 2.74
CA ASP A 163 -20.27 1.12 4.14
C ASP A 163 -21.47 1.10 5.08
N PHE A 164 -22.58 1.74 4.71
CA PHE A 164 -23.82 1.63 5.47
C PHE A 164 -24.36 0.19 5.47
N ASN A 165 -24.28 -0.50 4.33
CA ASN A 165 -24.73 -1.89 4.21
C ASN A 165 -23.94 -2.84 5.14
N LEU A 166 -22.65 -2.57 5.40
CA LEU A 166 -21.83 -3.32 6.36
C LEU A 166 -22.43 -3.34 7.79
N SER A 167 -23.27 -2.35 8.15
CA SER A 167 -23.83 -2.25 9.51
C SER A 167 -25.01 -3.18 9.77
N TYR A 168 -25.69 -3.69 8.72
CA TYR A 168 -26.90 -4.50 8.87
C TYR A 168 -26.95 -5.75 7.98
N MET A 169 -26.10 -5.87 6.95
CA MET A 169 -26.03 -7.07 6.12
C MET A 169 -25.08 -8.09 6.74
N GLU A 170 -25.38 -9.37 6.59
CA GLU A 170 -24.50 -10.47 6.99
C GLU A 170 -23.16 -10.43 6.24
N SER A 171 -23.18 -10.11 4.95
CA SER A 171 -22.00 -9.82 4.15
C SER A 171 -22.36 -8.92 2.97
N VAL A 172 -21.46 -7.98 2.65
CA VAL A 172 -21.60 -7.13 1.46
C VAL A 172 -20.89 -7.75 0.25
N PRO A 173 -21.22 -7.33 -0.98
CA PRO A 173 -20.58 -7.87 -2.18
C PRO A 173 -19.05 -7.72 -2.18
N ALA A 174 -18.52 -6.57 -1.74
CA ALA A 174 -17.06 -6.36 -1.67
C ALA A 174 -16.34 -7.37 -0.76
N GLN A 175 -16.98 -7.81 0.34
CA GLN A 175 -16.40 -8.85 1.21
C GLN A 175 -16.29 -10.19 0.49
N ARG A 176 -17.30 -10.57 -0.29
CA ARG A 176 -17.26 -11.81 -1.09
C ARG A 176 -16.20 -11.72 -2.20
N MET A 177 -16.09 -10.56 -2.85
CA MET A 177 -15.06 -10.32 -3.85
C MET A 177 -13.65 -10.35 -3.25
N ALA A 178 -13.47 -9.88 -2.02
CA ALA A 178 -12.20 -9.95 -1.31
C ALA A 178 -11.77 -11.40 -1.05
N LEU A 179 -12.71 -12.28 -0.65
CA LEU A 179 -12.46 -13.71 -0.51
C LEU A 179 -12.13 -14.36 -1.86
N GLU A 180 -12.89 -14.05 -2.91
CA GLU A 180 -12.63 -14.57 -4.27
C GLU A 180 -11.25 -14.15 -4.77
N TYR A 181 -10.85 -12.90 -4.55
CA TYR A 181 -9.52 -12.39 -4.91
C TYR A 181 -8.41 -13.14 -4.16
N LEU A 182 -8.57 -13.36 -2.85
CA LEU A 182 -7.64 -14.16 -2.06
C LEU A 182 -7.49 -15.57 -2.64
N LEU A 183 -8.60 -16.26 -2.91
CA LEU A 183 -8.59 -17.63 -3.44
C LEU A 183 -7.96 -17.70 -4.84
N GLN A 184 -8.23 -16.72 -5.69
CA GLN A 184 -7.60 -16.60 -7.01
C GLN A 184 -6.08 -16.45 -6.87
N MET A 185 -5.61 -15.59 -5.99
CA MET A 185 -4.18 -15.36 -5.78
C MET A 185 -3.50 -16.58 -5.16
N ALA A 186 -4.15 -17.27 -4.24
CA ALA A 186 -3.65 -18.54 -3.66
C ALA A 186 -3.49 -19.64 -4.74
N ALA A 187 -4.47 -19.76 -5.64
CA ALA A 187 -4.42 -20.72 -6.74
C ALA A 187 -3.36 -20.36 -7.79
N ALA A 188 -3.17 -19.07 -8.07
CA ALA A 188 -2.16 -18.60 -9.03
C ALA A 188 -0.72 -18.73 -8.52
N HIS A 189 -0.52 -18.69 -7.19
CA HIS A 189 0.79 -18.68 -6.56
C HIS A 189 0.92 -19.76 -5.48
N PRO A 190 0.83 -21.06 -5.83
CA PRO A 190 0.83 -22.15 -4.88
C PRO A 190 2.12 -22.17 -4.03
N GLY A 191 1.95 -22.35 -2.72
CA GLY A 191 3.06 -22.41 -1.77
C GLY A 191 3.73 -21.07 -1.44
N ARG A 192 3.25 -19.95 -2.00
CA ARG A 192 3.74 -18.61 -1.62
C ARG A 192 3.00 -18.11 -0.37
N PRO A 193 3.71 -17.57 0.63
CA PRO A 193 3.06 -16.89 1.75
C PRO A 193 2.21 -15.73 1.25
N LEU A 194 0.96 -15.67 1.70
CA LEU A 194 0.06 -14.55 1.42
C LEU A 194 -0.16 -13.74 2.71
N MET A 195 0.03 -12.44 2.60
CA MET A 195 -0.27 -11.45 3.64
C MET A 195 -1.44 -10.61 3.17
N LEU A 196 -2.36 -10.26 4.06
CA LEU A 196 -3.53 -9.48 3.72
C LEU A 196 -3.57 -8.21 4.56
N GLY A 197 -4.00 -7.12 3.96
CA GLY A 197 -4.24 -5.90 4.69
C GLY A 197 -5.02 -4.88 3.88
N GLY A 198 -5.29 -3.76 4.49
CA GLY A 198 -6.03 -2.66 3.90
C GLY A 198 -6.32 -1.59 4.94
N HIS A 199 -6.64 -0.41 4.48
CA HIS A 199 -7.04 0.72 5.32
C HIS A 199 -8.57 0.85 5.35
N SER A 200 -9.17 1.21 6.50
CA SER A 200 -10.61 1.45 6.65
C SER A 200 -11.46 0.23 6.22
N LYS A 201 -12.38 0.37 5.28
CA LYS A 201 -13.14 -0.73 4.68
C LYS A 201 -12.21 -1.85 4.18
N GLY A 202 -11.07 -1.50 3.56
CA GLY A 202 -10.09 -2.49 3.10
C GLY A 202 -9.57 -3.39 4.21
N GLY A 203 -9.38 -2.89 5.42
CA GLY A 203 -9.04 -3.70 6.60
C GLY A 203 -10.15 -4.68 6.98
N ASN A 204 -11.42 -4.26 6.88
CA ASN A 204 -12.57 -5.16 7.07
C ASN A 204 -12.60 -6.25 5.99
N LEU A 205 -12.37 -5.90 4.73
CA LEU A 205 -12.31 -6.85 3.61
C LEU A 205 -11.19 -7.88 3.81
N ALA A 206 -10.00 -7.45 4.23
CA ALA A 206 -8.87 -8.33 4.52
C ALA A 206 -9.20 -9.32 5.64
N LEU A 207 -9.79 -8.83 6.73
CA LEU A 207 -10.21 -9.68 7.85
C LEU A 207 -11.29 -10.67 7.44
N TYR A 208 -12.31 -10.23 6.70
CA TYR A 208 -13.37 -11.11 6.20
C TYR A 208 -12.81 -12.22 5.31
N ALA A 209 -11.95 -11.87 4.35
CA ALA A 209 -11.31 -12.85 3.47
C ALA A 209 -10.49 -13.87 4.24
N ALA A 210 -9.66 -13.43 5.21
CA ALA A 210 -8.84 -14.32 6.03
C ALA A 210 -9.66 -15.28 6.89
N LEU A 211 -10.77 -14.82 7.48
CA LEU A 211 -11.61 -15.64 8.37
C LEU A 211 -12.46 -16.67 7.60
N ASN A 212 -12.81 -16.38 6.34
CA ASN A 212 -13.66 -17.22 5.52
C ASN A 212 -12.88 -18.07 4.49
N ALA A 213 -11.56 -17.90 4.42
CA ALA A 213 -10.72 -18.78 3.60
C ALA A 213 -10.76 -20.22 4.11
N PRO A 214 -10.73 -21.23 3.22
CA PRO A 214 -10.60 -22.63 3.62
C PRO A 214 -9.38 -22.81 4.52
N LYS A 215 -9.53 -23.57 5.59
CA LYS A 215 -8.40 -24.01 6.43
C LYS A 215 -7.76 -25.19 5.71
N GLU A 216 -6.51 -25.04 5.30
CA GLU A 216 -5.69 -26.17 4.86
C GLU A 216 -5.32 -27.09 6.01
#